data_924dc750eeb5396c301a359974246d97
#
_entry.id   924dc750eeb5396c301a359974246d97
#
_cell.length_a   1.000
_cell.length_b   1.000
_cell.length_c   1.000
_cell.angle_alpha   90.00
_cell.angle_beta   90.00
_cell.angle_gamma   90.00
#
_symmetry.space_group_name_H-M   'P 1'
#
loop_
_entity.id
_entity.type
_entity.pdbx_description
1 polymer ?
#
loop_
_entity_poly.entity_id
_entity_poly.type
_entity_poly.pdbx_seq_one_letter_code
_entity_poly.pdbx_strand_id
1 'polypeptide(L)'
;MYKRQDLVLEENDLSDSLLFAAMSSYYGVDTYHVVEDPNNTYIDHIDCWGKYLSPTKVLIREVPETHPQYDMIEQTAQYFSNTLNKWGEPWELFRIWTPNNQPYSNSLILNNKVLVPITGSNHDEAALASYRNAMPGYEVIGFSGSWESTDALHCRIKGIPDLNMLQLFHNPVNDSTPPDYNGYSIDLDIEPLSDFGLIDSSIMVYWKTNSMFDYNNSSLY
;
A
#
# COMPACT_ATOMS: atom_id res chain seq x y z
N MET A 1 -2.21 -6.35 -7.05
CA MET A 1 -2.82 -7.65 -6.66
C MET A 1 -1.72 -8.45 -5.98
N TYR A 2 -1.74 -8.49 -4.66
CA TYR A 2 -0.70 -9.14 -3.87
C TYR A 2 -1.21 -10.52 -3.48
N LYS A 3 -0.82 -11.52 -4.25
CA LYS A 3 -0.94 -12.92 -3.87
C LYS A 3 0.29 -13.29 -3.05
N ARG A 4 0.20 -14.35 -2.29
CA ARG A 4 1.27 -15.06 -1.60
C ARG A 4 2.65 -14.79 -2.23
N GLN A 5 3.52 -14.14 -1.49
CA GLN A 5 4.83 -13.73 -2.02
C GLN A 5 5.75 -14.93 -2.25
N ASP A 6 5.61 -15.95 -1.41
CA ASP A 6 6.27 -17.26 -1.58
C ASP A 6 5.77 -18.01 -2.81
N LEU A 7 4.49 -17.88 -3.18
CA LEU A 7 3.91 -18.51 -4.36
C LEU A 7 4.62 -18.09 -5.65
N VAL A 8 5.10 -16.85 -5.73
CA VAL A 8 5.83 -16.38 -6.91
C VAL A 8 7.16 -17.13 -7.06
N LEU A 9 7.81 -17.47 -5.95
CA LEU A 9 9.02 -18.29 -5.95
C LEU A 9 8.71 -19.74 -6.34
N GLU A 10 7.71 -20.34 -5.69
CA GLU A 10 7.32 -21.74 -5.88
C GLU A 10 6.84 -22.03 -7.31
N GLU A 11 5.99 -21.15 -7.87
CA GLU A 11 5.36 -21.35 -9.17
C GLU A 11 6.27 -21.00 -10.36
N ASN A 12 7.37 -20.31 -10.14
CA ASN A 12 8.26 -19.87 -11.21
C ASN A 12 9.64 -20.56 -11.17
N ASP A 13 9.88 -21.45 -10.24
CA ASP A 13 11.16 -22.15 -10.04
C ASP A 13 12.38 -21.18 -10.05
N LEU A 14 12.19 -20.01 -9.44
CA LEU A 14 13.18 -18.95 -9.38
C LEU A 14 13.94 -19.00 -8.05
N SER A 15 15.22 -18.69 -8.08
CA SER A 15 15.94 -18.37 -6.85
C SER A 15 15.54 -16.98 -6.35
N ASP A 16 15.62 -16.74 -5.04
CA ASP A 16 15.32 -15.44 -4.42
C ASP A 16 16.07 -14.30 -5.12
N SER A 17 17.33 -14.50 -5.46
CA SER A 17 18.15 -13.47 -6.12
C SER A 17 17.64 -13.12 -7.52
N LEU A 18 17.15 -14.09 -8.28
CA LEU A 18 16.57 -13.85 -9.59
C LEU A 18 15.22 -13.15 -9.49
N LEU A 19 14.38 -13.56 -8.52
CA LEU A 19 13.11 -12.89 -8.25
C LEU A 19 13.34 -11.44 -7.86
N PHE A 20 14.24 -11.17 -6.90
CA PHE A 20 14.52 -9.80 -6.45
C PHE A 20 15.07 -8.93 -7.57
N ALA A 21 15.98 -9.48 -8.40
CA ALA A 21 16.47 -8.77 -9.58
C ALA A 21 15.35 -8.45 -10.59
N ALA A 22 14.43 -9.37 -10.81
CA ALA A 22 13.29 -9.15 -11.70
C ALA A 22 12.32 -8.11 -11.12
N MET A 23 12.00 -8.19 -9.83
CA MET A 23 11.12 -7.23 -9.16
C MET A 23 11.72 -5.82 -9.17
N SER A 24 13.04 -5.68 -8.95
CA SER A 24 13.73 -4.41 -9.06
C SER A 24 13.70 -3.87 -10.49
N SER A 25 14.03 -4.73 -11.48
CA SER A 25 14.15 -4.31 -12.87
C SER A 25 12.83 -3.95 -13.54
N TYR A 26 11.76 -4.71 -13.26
CA TYR A 26 10.47 -4.54 -13.95
C TYR A 26 9.45 -3.71 -13.18
N TYR A 27 9.56 -3.65 -11.85
CA TYR A 27 8.59 -2.99 -11.00
C TYR A 27 9.18 -1.89 -10.10
N GLY A 28 10.51 -1.66 -10.16
CA GLY A 28 11.19 -0.70 -9.30
C GLY A 28 11.10 -1.03 -7.81
N VAL A 29 10.98 -2.33 -7.47
CA VAL A 29 10.88 -2.79 -6.09
C VAL A 29 12.28 -3.05 -5.55
N ASP A 30 12.78 -2.16 -4.69
CA ASP A 30 14.13 -2.29 -4.11
C ASP A 30 14.19 -3.35 -3.01
N THR A 31 13.11 -3.56 -2.29
CA THR A 31 12.99 -4.58 -1.25
C THR A 31 11.71 -5.38 -1.46
N TYR A 32 11.86 -6.68 -1.63
CA TYR A 32 10.76 -7.62 -1.78
C TYR A 32 10.63 -8.44 -0.49
N HIS A 33 9.60 -8.15 0.30
CA HIS A 33 9.35 -8.86 1.55
C HIS A 33 8.63 -10.19 1.26
N VAL A 34 9.20 -11.29 1.73
CA VAL A 34 8.59 -12.61 1.68
C VAL A 34 8.27 -13.04 3.10
N VAL A 35 7.01 -13.28 3.37
CA VAL A 35 6.50 -13.79 4.66
C VAL A 35 5.52 -14.93 4.39
N GLU A 36 5.48 -15.91 5.28
CA GLU A 36 4.47 -16.95 5.23
C GLU A 36 3.07 -16.36 5.40
N ASP A 37 2.05 -16.96 4.79
CA ASP A 37 0.66 -16.53 4.99
C ASP A 37 0.20 -16.80 6.42
N PRO A 38 0.01 -15.77 7.25
CA PRO A 38 -0.39 -15.96 8.63
C PRO A 38 -1.83 -16.46 8.78
N ASN A 39 -2.64 -16.34 7.76
CA ASN A 39 -4.00 -16.88 7.76
C ASN A 39 -4.03 -18.37 7.44
N ASN A 40 -3.04 -18.87 6.69
CA ASN A 40 -2.94 -20.26 6.25
C ASN A 40 -4.28 -20.76 5.67
N THR A 41 -4.83 -20.02 4.73
CA THR A 41 -6.10 -20.31 4.06
C THR A 41 -5.88 -20.64 2.60
N TYR A 42 -6.90 -21.15 1.93
CA TYR A 42 -6.84 -21.51 0.51
C TYR A 42 -6.60 -20.32 -0.44
N ILE A 43 -6.76 -19.09 0.02
CA ILE A 43 -6.62 -17.87 -0.79
C ILE A 43 -5.25 -17.21 -0.63
N ASP A 44 -4.65 -17.24 0.55
CA ASP A 44 -3.33 -16.69 0.88
C ASP A 44 -3.13 -15.21 0.43
N HIS A 45 -4.17 -14.40 0.52
CA HIS A 45 -4.09 -12.99 0.12
C HIS A 45 -3.61 -12.10 1.27
N ILE A 46 -2.62 -11.28 1.01
CA ILE A 46 -2.02 -10.36 2.01
C ILE A 46 -3.08 -9.43 2.62
N ASP A 47 -4.01 -8.92 1.82
CA ASP A 47 -5.08 -8.03 2.27
C ASP A 47 -6.06 -8.67 3.25
N CYS A 48 -6.00 -9.99 3.42
CA CYS A 48 -6.76 -10.69 4.46
C CYS A 48 -6.12 -10.58 5.85
N TRP A 49 -4.83 -10.25 5.95
CA TRP A 49 -4.12 -10.16 7.22
C TRP A 49 -3.30 -8.90 7.41
N GLY A 50 -2.96 -8.18 6.34
CA GLY A 50 -2.13 -6.99 6.43
C GLY A 50 -2.35 -6.01 5.28
N LYS A 51 -1.83 -4.81 5.44
CA LYS A 51 -1.90 -3.74 4.44
C LYS A 51 -0.82 -2.69 4.66
N TYR A 52 -0.17 -2.26 3.60
CA TYR A 52 0.59 -1.02 3.63
C TYR A 52 -0.37 0.17 3.65
N LEU A 53 -0.22 1.03 4.64
CA LEU A 53 -1.01 2.26 4.78
C LEU A 53 -0.29 3.45 4.12
N SER A 54 1.02 3.40 4.12
CA SER A 54 1.91 4.36 3.47
C SER A 54 3.26 3.69 3.23
N PRO A 55 4.21 4.36 2.57
CA PRO A 55 5.57 3.83 2.42
C PRO A 55 6.33 3.55 3.72
N THR A 56 5.83 4.04 4.87
CA THR A 56 6.45 3.83 6.20
C THR A 56 5.56 3.11 7.19
N LYS A 57 4.28 2.88 6.86
CA LYS A 57 3.28 2.36 7.77
C LYS A 57 2.70 1.05 7.29
N VAL A 58 2.63 0.07 8.18
CA VAL A 58 2.00 -1.21 7.91
C VAL A 58 0.96 -1.53 8.98
N LEU A 59 -0.17 -2.06 8.54
CA LEU A 59 -1.25 -2.56 9.40
C LEU A 59 -1.24 -4.08 9.35
N ILE A 60 -1.23 -4.73 10.51
CA ILE A 60 -1.31 -6.19 10.64
C ILE A 60 -2.45 -6.54 11.59
N ARG A 61 -3.18 -7.59 11.26
CA ARG A 61 -4.23 -8.15 12.14
C ARG A 61 -3.69 -8.44 13.54
N GLU A 62 -4.56 -8.36 14.50
CA GLU A 62 -4.35 -8.79 15.88
C GLU A 62 -5.49 -9.71 16.29
N VAL A 63 -5.17 -10.81 16.93
CA VAL A 63 -6.13 -11.82 17.39
C VAL A 63 -5.78 -12.23 18.83
N PRO A 64 -6.73 -12.82 19.59
CA PRO A 64 -6.42 -13.33 20.92
C PRO A 64 -5.41 -14.47 20.87
N GLU A 65 -4.63 -14.65 21.93
CA GLU A 65 -3.61 -15.72 22.07
C GLU A 65 -4.19 -17.14 21.86
N THR A 66 -5.47 -17.31 22.11
CA THR A 66 -6.18 -18.59 21.89
C THR A 66 -6.58 -18.82 20.44
N HIS A 67 -6.36 -17.86 19.56
CA HIS A 67 -6.73 -17.97 18.15
C HIS A 67 -5.74 -18.89 17.41
N PRO A 68 -6.21 -19.80 16.53
CA PRO A 68 -5.33 -20.73 15.82
C PRO A 68 -4.22 -20.08 14.97
N GLN A 69 -4.42 -18.85 14.53
CA GLN A 69 -3.48 -18.10 13.70
C GLN A 69 -2.58 -17.14 14.50
N TYR A 70 -2.68 -17.14 15.84
CA TYR A 70 -2.00 -16.16 16.69
C TYR A 70 -0.48 -16.14 16.46
N ASP A 71 0.15 -17.29 16.55
CA ASP A 71 1.63 -17.37 16.46
C ASP A 71 2.15 -16.84 15.11
N MET A 72 1.49 -17.16 14.02
CA MET A 72 1.91 -16.73 12.69
C MET A 72 1.65 -15.24 12.45
N ILE A 73 0.53 -14.71 12.95
CA ILE A 73 0.24 -13.28 12.90
C ILE A 73 1.26 -12.49 13.70
N GLU A 74 1.64 -12.97 14.90
CA GLU A 74 2.65 -12.31 15.72
C GLU A 74 4.06 -12.42 15.12
N GLN A 75 4.42 -13.54 14.51
CA GLN A 75 5.68 -13.66 13.75
C GLN A 75 5.74 -12.66 12.59
N THR A 76 4.65 -12.49 11.85
CA THR A 76 4.58 -11.50 10.77
C THR A 76 4.70 -10.08 11.31
N ALA A 77 4.01 -9.76 12.40
CA ALA A 77 4.12 -8.46 13.05
C ALA A 77 5.56 -8.19 13.55
N GLN A 78 6.20 -9.20 14.14
CA GLN A 78 7.60 -9.13 14.58
C GLN A 78 8.57 -8.97 13.41
N TYR A 79 8.30 -9.63 12.27
CA TYR A 79 9.10 -9.46 11.05
C TYR A 79 9.13 -7.99 10.64
N PHE A 80 7.97 -7.33 10.50
CA PHE A 80 7.91 -5.91 10.13
C PHE A 80 8.50 -5.00 11.20
N SER A 81 8.36 -5.32 12.47
CA SER A 81 9.00 -4.55 13.56
C SER A 81 10.54 -4.61 13.52
N ASN A 82 11.10 -5.66 12.93
CA ASN A 82 12.56 -5.89 12.86
C ASN A 82 13.16 -5.56 11.48
N THR A 83 12.34 -5.19 10.51
CA THR A 83 12.80 -4.79 9.17
C THR A 83 12.72 -3.28 8.99
N LEU A 84 13.48 -2.78 8.04
CA LEU A 84 13.49 -1.37 7.71
C LEU A 84 12.62 -1.11 6.46
N ASN A 85 12.00 0.06 6.43
CA ASN A 85 11.30 0.56 5.25
C ASN A 85 12.31 1.00 4.17
N LYS A 86 11.83 1.43 3.02
CA LYS A 86 12.70 1.82 1.90
C LYS A 86 13.62 3.02 2.17
N TRP A 87 13.40 3.76 3.24
CA TRP A 87 14.28 4.88 3.66
C TRP A 87 15.26 4.49 4.76
N GLY A 88 15.31 3.20 5.14
CA GLY A 88 16.21 2.70 6.17
C GLY A 88 15.75 3.00 7.60
N GLU A 89 14.47 3.33 7.80
CA GLU A 89 13.85 3.56 9.10
C GLU A 89 12.97 2.37 9.52
N PRO A 90 12.72 2.16 10.81
CA PRO A 90 11.76 1.15 11.26
C PRO A 90 10.37 1.39 10.69
N TRP A 91 9.65 0.31 10.40
CA TRP A 91 8.22 0.41 10.06
C TRP A 91 7.41 0.90 11.25
N GLU A 92 6.50 1.82 11.02
CA GLU A 92 5.45 2.15 11.98
C GLU A 92 4.34 1.10 11.87
N LEU A 93 4.33 0.16 12.83
CA LEU A 93 3.40 -0.96 12.85
C LEU A 93 2.11 -0.58 13.56
N PHE A 94 0.99 -0.74 12.88
CA PHE A 94 -0.36 -0.63 13.44
C PHE A 94 -1.01 -2.01 13.55
N ARG A 95 -1.84 -2.19 14.58
CA ARG A 95 -2.55 -3.43 14.82
C ARG A 95 -4.06 -3.18 14.71
N ILE A 96 -4.78 -4.16 14.14
CA ILE A 96 -6.22 -4.12 14.03
C ILE A 96 -6.85 -5.39 14.61
N TRP A 97 -7.65 -5.21 15.65
CA TRP A 97 -8.24 -6.32 16.40
C TRP A 97 -9.34 -7.03 15.62
N THR A 98 -9.15 -8.34 15.39
CA THR A 98 -10.04 -9.18 14.58
C THR A 98 -10.28 -10.55 15.24
N PRO A 99 -10.86 -10.59 16.46
CA PRO A 99 -10.92 -11.81 17.27
C PRO A 99 -11.76 -12.94 16.66
N ASN A 100 -12.64 -12.63 15.74
CA ASN A 100 -13.50 -13.59 15.04
C ASN A 100 -13.30 -13.50 13.52
N ASN A 101 -12.07 -13.26 13.06
CA ASN A 101 -11.73 -13.16 11.64
C ASN A 101 -12.50 -12.06 10.90
N GLN A 102 -12.81 -10.95 11.54
CA GLN A 102 -13.39 -9.80 10.84
C GLN A 102 -12.44 -9.30 9.76
N PRO A 103 -12.95 -8.93 8.57
CA PRO A 103 -12.13 -8.61 7.40
C PRO A 103 -11.62 -7.16 7.37
N TYR A 104 -11.38 -6.53 8.51
CA TYR A 104 -11.06 -5.11 8.58
C TYR A 104 -9.77 -4.72 7.84
N SER A 105 -8.79 -5.63 7.72
CA SER A 105 -7.58 -5.39 6.93
C SER A 105 -7.84 -5.35 5.42
N ASN A 106 -8.94 -5.97 4.96
CA ASN A 106 -9.36 -5.96 3.56
C ASN A 106 -10.07 -4.65 3.16
N SER A 107 -9.55 -3.54 3.62
CA SER A 107 -10.01 -2.17 3.36
C SER A 107 -9.55 -1.66 2.00
N LEU A 108 -10.20 -0.63 1.49
CA LEU A 108 -9.77 0.10 0.30
C LEU A 108 -9.31 1.50 0.69
N ILE A 109 -8.09 1.84 0.31
CA ILE A 109 -7.59 3.22 0.37
C ILE A 109 -7.78 3.84 -1.00
N LEU A 110 -8.56 4.91 -1.06
CA LEU A 110 -8.86 5.61 -2.31
C LEU A 110 -8.80 7.11 -2.10
N ASN A 111 -7.83 7.77 -2.72
CA ASN A 111 -7.54 9.18 -2.51
C ASN A 111 -7.32 9.48 -1.02
N ASN A 112 -8.15 10.34 -0.43
CA ASN A 112 -8.12 10.72 0.99
C ASN A 112 -9.12 9.93 1.85
N LYS A 113 -9.60 8.77 1.37
CA LYS A 113 -10.59 7.94 2.06
C LYS A 113 -10.05 6.55 2.35
N VAL A 114 -10.47 6.01 3.47
CA VAL A 114 -10.29 4.60 3.82
C VAL A 114 -11.67 3.97 4.00
N LEU A 115 -12.04 3.08 3.12
CA LEU A 115 -13.27 2.31 3.19
C LEU A 115 -12.97 0.98 3.89
N VAL A 116 -13.54 0.79 5.07
CA VAL A 116 -13.31 -0.39 5.92
C VAL A 116 -14.53 -1.29 5.88
N PRO A 117 -14.39 -2.58 5.52
CA PRO A 117 -15.51 -3.51 5.58
C PRO A 117 -15.92 -3.72 7.03
N ILE A 118 -17.18 -3.39 7.36
CA ILE A 118 -17.77 -3.62 8.69
C ILE A 118 -18.83 -4.72 8.64
N THR A 119 -18.94 -5.46 9.74
CA THR A 119 -19.75 -6.69 9.81
C THR A 119 -20.97 -6.60 10.72
N GLY A 120 -21.20 -5.45 11.36
CA GLY A 120 -22.18 -5.29 12.43
C GLY A 120 -21.67 -5.83 13.77
N SER A 121 -20.38 -6.07 13.88
CA SER A 121 -19.72 -6.52 15.10
C SER A 121 -19.57 -5.38 16.10
N ASN A 122 -19.55 -5.70 17.40
CA ASN A 122 -19.20 -4.76 18.45
C ASN A 122 -17.73 -4.27 18.37
N HIS A 123 -16.91 -4.84 17.48
CA HIS A 123 -15.53 -4.45 17.22
C HIS A 123 -15.39 -3.44 16.06
N ASP A 124 -16.47 -3.19 15.29
CA ASP A 124 -16.41 -2.34 14.10
C ASP A 124 -15.88 -0.92 14.42
N GLU A 125 -16.40 -0.29 15.49
CA GLU A 125 -15.96 1.08 15.83
C GLU A 125 -14.50 1.13 16.30
N ALA A 126 -14.04 0.12 17.00
CA ALA A 126 -12.63 0.01 17.39
C ALA A 126 -11.73 -0.15 16.15
N ALA A 127 -12.17 -0.90 15.16
CA ALA A 127 -11.44 -1.04 13.89
C ALA A 127 -11.38 0.28 13.12
N LEU A 128 -12.49 1.02 13.02
CA LEU A 128 -12.49 2.35 12.41
C LEU A 128 -11.58 3.33 13.16
N ALA A 129 -11.56 3.28 14.50
CA ALA A 129 -10.67 4.08 15.32
C ALA A 129 -9.20 3.75 15.07
N SER A 130 -8.84 2.47 14.89
CA SER A 130 -7.47 2.05 14.52
C SER A 130 -7.03 2.70 13.21
N TYR A 131 -7.88 2.74 12.19
CA TYR A 131 -7.57 3.41 10.93
C TYR A 131 -7.46 4.92 11.08
N ARG A 132 -8.33 5.58 11.84
CA ARG A 132 -8.23 7.02 12.09
C ARG A 132 -6.92 7.39 12.78
N ASN A 133 -6.47 6.55 13.71
CA ASN A 133 -5.19 6.74 14.38
C ASN A 133 -4.00 6.52 13.43
N ALA A 134 -4.05 5.48 12.60
CA ALA A 134 -2.98 5.14 11.67
C ALA A 134 -2.85 6.12 10.51
N MET A 135 -3.96 6.71 10.07
CA MET A 135 -4.07 7.54 8.87
C MET A 135 -4.72 8.91 9.16
N PRO A 136 -4.07 9.77 9.97
CA PRO A 136 -4.58 11.10 10.25
C PRO A 136 -4.75 11.90 8.96
N GLY A 137 -5.87 12.61 8.84
CA GLY A 137 -6.22 13.38 7.63
C GLY A 137 -7.02 12.60 6.58
N TYR A 138 -7.18 11.28 6.75
CA TYR A 138 -8.07 10.48 5.90
C TYR A 138 -9.48 10.43 6.48
N GLU A 139 -10.48 10.42 5.61
CA GLU A 139 -11.85 10.12 5.97
C GLU A 139 -12.04 8.60 6.07
N VAL A 140 -12.26 8.09 7.28
CA VAL A 140 -12.44 6.64 7.53
C VAL A 140 -13.92 6.32 7.57
N ILE A 141 -14.37 5.47 6.65
CA ILE A 141 -15.78 5.14 6.42
C ILE A 141 -15.98 3.64 6.58
N GLY A 142 -16.90 3.23 7.47
CA GLY A 142 -17.35 1.86 7.57
C GLY A 142 -18.27 1.51 6.40
N PHE A 143 -18.00 0.41 5.71
CA PHE A 143 -18.75 -0.04 4.56
C PHE A 143 -19.40 -1.40 4.84
N SER A 144 -20.71 -1.40 5.00
CA SER A 144 -21.50 -2.61 5.29
C SER A 144 -21.66 -3.47 4.05
N GLY A 145 -21.57 -4.78 4.23
CA GLY A 145 -21.76 -5.75 3.16
C GLY A 145 -21.79 -7.18 3.68
N SER A 146 -22.01 -8.13 2.79
CA SER A 146 -21.86 -9.54 3.07
C SER A 146 -20.39 -9.92 2.87
N TRP A 147 -19.58 -9.70 3.89
CA TRP A 147 -18.15 -9.92 3.86
C TRP A 147 -17.77 -11.28 4.43
N GLU A 148 -16.73 -11.87 3.86
CA GLU A 148 -16.05 -13.05 4.40
C GLU A 148 -14.67 -12.65 4.92
N SER A 149 -14.09 -13.48 5.77
CA SER A 149 -12.76 -13.21 6.34
C SER A 149 -11.63 -13.12 5.28
N THR A 150 -11.84 -13.78 4.15
CA THR A 150 -10.88 -13.88 3.05
C THR A 150 -11.34 -13.20 1.76
N ASP A 151 -12.57 -12.64 1.74
CA ASP A 151 -13.11 -11.95 0.58
C ASP A 151 -14.04 -10.80 1.03
N ALA A 152 -13.49 -9.59 0.99
CA ALA A 152 -14.23 -8.40 1.37
C ALA A 152 -13.98 -7.26 0.39
N LEU A 153 -14.03 -6.03 0.85
CA LEU A 153 -14.11 -4.83 0.02
C LEU A 153 -12.97 -4.73 -0.98
N HIS A 154 -11.72 -4.88 -0.54
CA HIS A 154 -10.56 -4.75 -1.43
C HIS A 154 -10.51 -5.86 -2.50
N CYS A 155 -10.84 -7.09 -2.13
CA CYS A 155 -10.89 -8.21 -3.06
C CYS A 155 -11.95 -8.05 -4.16
N ARG A 156 -13.02 -7.31 -3.88
CA ARG A 156 -14.19 -7.15 -4.78
C ARG A 156 -14.17 -5.90 -5.62
N ILE A 157 -13.15 -5.06 -5.50
CA ILE A 157 -13.00 -3.88 -6.37
C ILE A 157 -12.37 -4.26 -7.70
N LYS A 158 -12.71 -3.47 -8.71
CA LYS A 158 -12.08 -3.54 -10.03
C LYS A 158 -11.73 -2.14 -10.49
N GLY A 159 -10.51 -1.99 -11.02
CA GLY A 159 -10.15 -0.78 -11.74
C GLY A 159 -10.99 -0.68 -13.02
N ILE A 160 -11.68 0.41 -13.17
CA ILE A 160 -12.34 0.77 -14.44
C ILE A 160 -11.44 1.79 -15.08
N PRO A 161 -10.90 1.54 -16.29
CA PRO A 161 -10.08 2.52 -16.97
C PRO A 161 -10.85 3.81 -17.18
N ASP A 162 -10.28 4.92 -16.77
CA ASP A 162 -10.79 6.24 -17.14
C ASP A 162 -10.22 6.59 -18.51
N LEU A 163 -11.09 6.61 -19.53
CA LEU A 163 -10.71 6.93 -20.91
C LEU A 163 -10.24 8.37 -21.07
N ASN A 164 -10.48 9.22 -20.09
CA ASN A 164 -9.99 10.61 -20.06
C ASN A 164 -8.76 10.77 -19.17
N MET A 165 -8.20 9.66 -18.65
CA MET A 165 -7.03 9.69 -17.81
C MET A 165 -5.81 10.24 -18.56
N LEU A 166 -5.01 11.00 -17.85
CA LEU A 166 -3.64 11.35 -18.27
C LEU A 166 -2.67 10.29 -17.80
N GLN A 167 -1.80 9.84 -18.68
CA GLN A 167 -0.62 9.06 -18.29
C GLN A 167 0.55 10.02 -18.07
N LEU A 168 1.20 9.89 -16.93
CA LEU A 168 2.34 10.71 -16.54
C LEU A 168 3.55 9.81 -16.38
N PHE A 169 4.62 10.08 -17.13
CA PHE A 169 5.87 9.34 -17.05
C PHE A 169 6.98 10.31 -16.67
N HIS A 170 7.70 10.01 -15.63
CA HIS A 170 8.89 10.76 -15.25
C HIS A 170 9.91 9.86 -14.55
N ASN A 171 11.16 10.21 -14.68
CA ASN A 171 12.21 9.60 -13.86
C ASN A 171 12.22 10.27 -12.49
N PRO A 172 12.04 9.53 -11.39
CA PRO A 172 12.04 10.11 -10.06
C PRO A 172 13.43 10.67 -9.74
N VAL A 173 13.45 11.87 -9.16
CA VAL A 173 14.65 12.42 -8.54
C VAL A 173 14.89 11.66 -7.25
N ASN A 174 16.08 11.09 -7.10
CA ASN A 174 16.51 10.35 -5.92
C ASN A 174 17.83 10.90 -5.39
N ASP A 175 18.30 10.39 -4.26
CA ASP A 175 19.51 10.85 -3.60
C ASP A 175 20.79 10.71 -4.46
N SER A 176 20.75 9.87 -5.48
CA SER A 176 21.85 9.65 -6.42
C SER A 176 21.78 10.57 -7.65
N THR A 177 20.68 11.32 -7.83
CA THR A 177 20.49 12.22 -8.96
C THR A 177 21.33 13.49 -8.73
N PRO A 178 22.40 13.77 -9.49
CA PRO A 178 23.16 14.98 -9.33
C PRO A 178 22.34 16.18 -9.80
N PRO A 179 22.37 17.32 -9.09
CA PRO A 179 21.80 18.55 -9.60
C PRO A 179 22.62 19.05 -10.80
N ASP A 180 21.96 19.62 -11.76
CA ASP A 180 22.60 20.44 -12.79
C ASP A 180 22.85 21.88 -12.29
N TYR A 181 23.32 22.76 -13.15
CA TYR A 181 23.62 24.16 -12.78
C TYR A 181 22.38 24.93 -12.28
N ASN A 182 21.19 24.53 -12.70
CA ASN A 182 19.92 25.18 -12.36
C ASN A 182 19.11 24.45 -11.27
N GLY A 183 19.60 23.29 -10.79
CA GLY A 183 18.92 22.46 -9.81
C GLY A 183 18.68 21.04 -10.30
N TYR A 184 17.49 20.51 -10.08
CA TYR A 184 17.10 19.19 -10.57
C TYR A 184 16.18 19.32 -11.78
N SER A 185 16.60 18.74 -12.90
CA SER A 185 15.76 18.62 -14.09
C SER A 185 14.77 17.46 -13.91
N ILE A 186 13.51 17.70 -14.21
CA ILE A 186 12.45 16.69 -14.21
C ILE A 186 11.86 16.65 -15.62
N ASP A 187 12.16 15.56 -16.33
CA ASP A 187 11.52 15.30 -17.61
C ASP A 187 10.17 14.62 -17.33
N LEU A 188 9.11 15.19 -17.86
CA LEU A 188 7.73 14.71 -17.69
C LEU A 188 7.08 14.52 -19.04
N ASP A 189 6.78 13.27 -19.39
CA ASP A 189 5.95 12.94 -20.53
C ASP A 189 4.50 12.82 -20.08
N ILE A 190 3.59 13.48 -20.81
CA ILE A 190 2.16 13.48 -20.53
C ILE A 190 1.40 13.00 -21.76
N GLU A 191 0.77 11.83 -21.64
CA GLU A 191 -0.04 11.24 -22.70
C GLU A 191 -1.52 11.26 -22.31
N PRO A 192 -2.37 12.07 -22.97
CA PRO A 192 -3.81 11.96 -22.80
C PRO A 192 -4.32 10.70 -23.52
N LEU A 193 -5.14 9.90 -22.84
CA LEU A 193 -5.80 8.72 -23.45
C LEU A 193 -7.03 9.09 -24.29
N SER A 194 -7.40 10.37 -24.35
CA SER A 194 -8.52 10.88 -25.14
C SER A 194 -8.08 12.02 -26.05
N ASP A 195 -8.94 12.36 -26.99
CA ASP A 195 -8.73 13.49 -27.92
C ASP A 195 -8.86 14.88 -27.25
N PHE A 196 -9.05 14.92 -25.93
CA PHE A 196 -9.05 16.17 -25.16
C PHE A 196 -7.62 16.67 -25.00
N GLY A 197 -7.37 17.88 -25.52
CA GLY A 197 -6.05 18.51 -25.39
C GLY A 197 -5.70 18.87 -23.95
N LEU A 198 -4.42 18.92 -23.67
CA LEU A 198 -3.89 19.42 -22.39
C LEU A 198 -4.02 20.96 -22.34
N ILE A 199 -4.29 21.47 -21.15
CA ILE A 199 -4.16 22.90 -20.86
C ILE A 199 -2.80 23.10 -20.19
N ASP A 200 -1.79 23.49 -20.94
CA ASP A 200 -0.40 23.61 -20.49
C ASP A 200 -0.28 24.45 -19.21
N SER A 201 -1.04 25.54 -19.10
CA SER A 201 -1.03 26.41 -17.92
C SER A 201 -1.62 25.78 -16.65
N SER A 202 -2.23 24.60 -16.74
CA SER A 202 -2.80 23.87 -15.58
C SER A 202 -1.84 22.84 -14.99
N ILE A 203 -0.70 22.60 -15.65
CA ILE A 203 0.25 21.59 -15.20
C ILE A 203 1.16 22.22 -14.15
N MET A 204 1.16 21.63 -12.96
CA MET A 204 1.92 22.10 -11.81
C MET A 204 2.72 20.96 -11.19
N VAL A 205 3.98 21.21 -10.85
CA VAL A 205 4.80 20.29 -10.06
C VAL A 205 4.78 20.70 -8.59
N TYR A 206 4.43 19.77 -7.73
CA TYR A 206 4.49 19.95 -6.28
C TYR A 206 5.70 19.18 -5.74
N TRP A 207 6.55 19.87 -5.02
CA TRP A 207 7.78 19.28 -4.51
C TRP A 207 8.05 19.70 -3.06
N LYS A 208 8.76 18.88 -2.32
CA LYS A 208 9.29 19.19 -1.00
C LYS A 208 10.60 18.44 -0.74
N THR A 209 11.39 18.96 0.16
CA THR A 209 12.53 18.24 0.75
C THR A 209 12.12 17.65 2.10
N ASN A 210 12.91 16.72 2.65
CA ASN A 210 12.65 16.11 3.96
C ASN A 210 12.61 17.12 5.12
N SER A 211 13.19 18.32 4.94
CA SER A 211 13.18 19.40 5.93
C SER A 211 11.98 20.36 5.83
N MET A 212 11.11 20.16 4.83
CA MET A 212 9.96 21.05 4.59
C MET A 212 8.68 20.44 5.11
N PHE A 213 7.86 21.24 5.80
CA PHE A 213 6.54 20.81 6.27
C PHE A 213 5.49 20.82 5.16
N ASP A 214 5.56 21.78 4.25
CA ASP A 214 4.60 21.99 3.17
C ASP A 214 5.25 21.72 1.80
N TYR A 215 4.41 21.40 0.81
CA TYR A 215 4.84 21.33 -0.57
C TYR A 215 5.00 22.71 -1.20
N ASN A 216 6.06 22.88 -1.96
CA ASN A 216 6.19 23.99 -2.92
C ASN A 216 5.56 23.57 -4.25
N ASN A 217 5.28 24.54 -5.10
CA ASN A 217 4.82 24.28 -6.46
C ASN A 217 5.57 25.15 -7.45
N SER A 218 5.66 24.64 -8.68
CA SER A 218 6.25 25.33 -9.81
C SER A 218 5.45 24.96 -11.07
N SER A 219 5.22 25.91 -11.95
CA SER A 219 4.69 25.64 -13.28
C SER A 219 5.77 24.98 -14.13
N LEU A 220 5.39 24.05 -14.99
CA LEU A 220 6.26 23.52 -16.03
C LEU A 220 6.43 24.59 -17.13
N TYR A 221 7.64 24.75 -17.62
CA TYR A 221 8.02 25.66 -18.70
C TYR A 221 8.31 24.88 -19.97
#